data_450232cac63824937d371365d19cd789
#
_entry.id   450232cac63824937d371365d19cd789
#
_cell.length_a   1.000
_cell.length_b   1.000
_cell.length_c   1.000
_cell.angle_alpha   90.00
_cell.angle_beta   90.00
_cell.angle_gamma   90.00
#
_symmetry.space_group_name_H-M   'P 1'
#
loop_
_entity.id
_entity.type
_entity.pdbx_description
1 polymer ?
#
loop_
_entity_poly.entity_id
_entity_poly.type
_entity_poly.pdbx_seq_one_letter_code
_entity_poly.pdbx_strand_id
1 'polypeptide(L)'
;SEYFVGYLEYLNYIVKHPFTSEKLSLHIQLKQQSISFRAKKKILSMKKVEFSNLNRLIKNFILSYAVFWNVYQLSLLKKNFSFIHGSSFQKKQNGFLLTGTGGSGKTSIGMELLKQKGIKYLSEDFAIIGSDGNSYYNPKSISLYRTDMNEGDSITSQAIETLSPELKRKWKLLTSISSQNQLVKISPSKLFDKEKIGSSCKLNKLFYLTRENCTTTSFNELTSDEFVERSIQASLVEMKFLNEVLKRITANSPLTYPYKSDFQISDKMKNIYKKAISNSNCYIVHIPKKETAKNIVNYLIEKNLIDV
;
A
#
# COMPACT_ATOMS: atom_id res chain seq x y z
N SER A 1 4.89 -18.83 -9.21
CA SER A 1 5.74 -18.11 -10.16
C SER A 1 5.19 -16.74 -10.55
N GLU A 2 3.89 -16.53 -10.70
CA GLU A 2 3.31 -15.20 -11.00
C GLU A 2 3.48 -14.19 -9.85
N TYR A 3 3.44 -14.64 -8.61
CA TYR A 3 3.81 -13.81 -7.46
C TYR A 3 5.26 -13.32 -7.53
N PHE A 4 6.15 -14.13 -8.08
CA PHE A 4 7.56 -13.79 -8.22
C PHE A 4 7.78 -12.82 -9.39
N VAL A 5 7.02 -12.94 -10.47
CA VAL A 5 7.10 -12.03 -11.64
C VAL A 5 6.61 -10.63 -11.27
N GLY A 6 5.44 -10.49 -10.62
CA GLY A 6 4.97 -9.21 -10.11
C GLY A 6 5.95 -8.57 -9.12
N TYR A 7 6.68 -9.37 -8.39
CA TYR A 7 7.72 -8.94 -7.46
C TYR A 7 8.98 -8.47 -8.18
N LEU A 8 9.38 -9.13 -9.25
CA LEU A 8 10.49 -8.70 -10.11
C LEU A 8 10.17 -7.43 -10.88
N GLU A 9 8.94 -7.26 -11.37
CA GLU A 9 8.48 -6.02 -11.98
C GLU A 9 8.53 -4.87 -10.97
N TYR A 10 8.11 -5.10 -9.74
CA TYR A 10 8.18 -4.13 -8.66
C TYR A 10 9.64 -3.75 -8.31
N LEU A 11 10.52 -4.74 -8.19
CA LEU A 11 11.95 -4.51 -7.97
C LEU A 11 12.60 -3.74 -9.12
N ASN A 12 12.27 -4.07 -10.37
CA ASN A 12 12.75 -3.36 -11.55
C ASN A 12 12.24 -1.93 -11.60
N TYR A 13 11.01 -1.68 -11.19
CA TYR A 13 10.46 -0.33 -11.07
C TYR A 13 11.23 0.49 -10.02
N ILE A 14 11.44 -0.05 -8.83
CA ILE A 14 12.21 0.61 -7.76
C ILE A 14 13.63 0.94 -8.22
N VAL A 15 14.29 0.02 -8.91
CA VAL A 15 15.66 0.20 -9.41
C VAL A 15 15.74 1.29 -10.50
N LYS A 16 14.69 1.45 -11.31
CA LYS A 16 14.64 2.41 -12.41
C LYS A 16 14.07 3.79 -12.04
N HIS A 17 13.37 3.90 -10.93
CA HIS A 17 12.70 5.14 -10.54
C HIS A 17 13.67 6.15 -9.91
N PRO A 18 13.50 7.49 -10.14
CA PRO A 18 14.39 8.53 -9.61
C PRO A 18 14.51 8.57 -8.09
N PHE A 19 13.64 7.85 -7.35
CA PHE A 19 13.78 7.62 -5.90
C PHE A 19 15.05 6.84 -5.54
N THR A 20 15.66 6.14 -6.49
CA THR A 20 16.83 5.28 -6.27
C THR A 20 18.07 5.83 -6.96
N SER A 21 18.47 7.08 -6.66
CA SER A 21 19.79 7.59 -7.07
C SER A 21 20.96 6.79 -6.45
N GLU A 22 20.67 5.90 -5.50
CA GLU A 22 21.59 4.91 -4.93
C GLU A 22 21.22 3.53 -5.47
N LYS A 23 22.16 2.83 -6.09
CA LYS A 23 22.02 1.43 -6.48
C LYS A 23 21.76 0.60 -5.22
N LEU A 24 20.51 0.31 -4.91
CA LEU A 24 20.13 -0.71 -3.96
C LEU A 24 20.28 -2.05 -4.69
N SER A 25 21.36 -2.76 -4.46
CA SER A 25 21.49 -4.13 -4.98
C SER A 25 21.02 -5.10 -3.91
N LEU A 26 19.89 -5.75 -4.17
CA LEU A 26 19.38 -6.86 -3.38
C LEU A 26 19.97 -8.15 -3.96
N HIS A 27 20.99 -8.71 -3.32
CA HIS A 27 21.50 -10.03 -3.66
C HIS A 27 20.82 -11.09 -2.79
N ILE A 28 19.89 -11.83 -3.38
CA ILE A 28 19.28 -12.99 -2.73
C ILE A 28 20.06 -14.24 -3.19
N GLN A 29 20.98 -14.69 -2.38
CA GLN A 29 21.74 -15.91 -2.66
C GLN A 29 21.02 -17.11 -2.05
N LEU A 30 20.13 -17.74 -2.84
CA LEU A 30 19.29 -18.85 -2.40
C LEU A 30 20.06 -20.18 -2.19
N LYS A 31 21.31 -20.27 -2.64
CA LYS A 31 22.10 -21.52 -2.58
C LYS A 31 22.76 -21.82 -1.24
N GLN A 32 22.88 -20.85 -0.31
CA GLN A 32 23.58 -21.03 0.97
C GLN A 32 22.79 -20.55 2.18
N GLN A 33 21.49 -20.68 2.19
CA GLN A 33 20.64 -20.40 3.38
C GLN A 33 20.91 -19.04 4.06
N SER A 34 21.45 -18.05 3.36
CA SER A 34 21.66 -16.70 3.87
C SER A 34 21.05 -15.67 2.96
N ILE A 35 20.44 -14.66 3.56
CA ILE A 35 19.93 -13.47 2.86
C ILE A 35 20.88 -12.34 3.22
N SER A 36 21.54 -11.76 2.23
CA SER A 36 22.39 -10.61 2.45
C SER A 36 21.88 -9.40 1.65
N PHE A 37 21.90 -8.25 2.29
CA PHE A 37 21.55 -6.97 1.69
C PHE A 37 22.81 -6.13 1.56
N ARG A 38 23.06 -5.60 0.38
CA ARG A 38 24.16 -4.68 0.14
C ARG A 38 23.59 -3.30 -0.20
N ALA A 39 23.67 -2.37 0.73
CA ALA A 39 23.47 -0.95 0.48
C ALA A 39 24.84 -0.26 0.57
N LYS A 40 25.31 0.33 -0.54
CA LYS A 40 26.60 1.09 -0.66
C LYS A 40 27.64 0.74 0.46
N LYS A 41 28.43 -0.31 0.25
CA LYS A 41 29.56 -0.73 1.11
C LYS A 41 29.26 -1.38 2.48
N LYS A 42 28.01 -1.56 2.89
CA LYS A 42 27.69 -2.30 4.11
C LYS A 42 26.82 -3.51 3.80
N ILE A 43 27.24 -4.68 4.27
CA ILE A 43 26.51 -5.94 4.12
C ILE A 43 25.77 -6.19 5.42
N LEU A 44 24.44 -6.26 5.37
CA LEU A 44 23.62 -6.76 6.45
C LEU A 44 23.44 -8.27 6.22
N SER A 45 24.10 -9.10 7.02
CA SER A 45 23.88 -10.54 6.97
C SER A 45 22.95 -10.95 8.11
N MET A 46 21.83 -11.58 7.77
CA MET A 46 21.00 -12.26 8.77
C MET A 46 21.57 -13.66 9.01
N LYS A 47 21.71 -14.04 10.30
CA LYS A 47 22.12 -15.40 10.66
C LYS A 47 21.22 -16.44 10.01
N LYS A 48 21.84 -17.54 9.59
CA LYS A 48 21.29 -18.72 8.96
C LYS A 48 19.92 -19.10 9.52
N VAL A 49 18.87 -18.85 8.76
CA VAL A 49 17.55 -19.45 8.98
C VAL A 49 17.47 -20.66 8.08
N GLU A 50 17.25 -21.85 8.64
CA GLU A 50 17.07 -23.05 7.82
C GLU A 50 15.75 -22.99 7.06
N PHE A 51 15.82 -22.40 5.87
CA PHE A 51 14.66 -22.26 4.96
C PHE A 51 14.30 -23.56 4.24
N SER A 52 15.10 -24.62 4.37
CA SER A 52 14.92 -25.86 3.60
C SER A 52 13.55 -26.51 3.82
N ASN A 53 13.01 -26.44 5.02
CA ASN A 53 11.78 -27.11 5.43
C ASN A 53 10.54 -26.21 5.49
N LEU A 54 10.66 -24.91 5.20
CA LEU A 54 9.53 -24.01 5.20
C LEU A 54 8.75 -24.10 3.88
N ASN A 55 7.42 -24.18 3.99
CA ASN A 55 6.54 -24.12 2.82
C ASN A 55 6.83 -22.85 2.01
N ARG A 56 6.81 -22.97 0.68
CA ARG A 56 7.08 -21.88 -0.29
C ARG A 56 6.27 -20.61 -0.02
N LEU A 57 5.04 -20.75 0.46
CA LEU A 57 4.18 -19.61 0.82
C LEU A 57 4.71 -18.85 2.02
N ILE A 58 5.21 -19.55 3.04
CA ILE A 58 5.79 -18.94 4.25
C ILE A 58 7.11 -18.25 3.91
N LYS A 59 7.94 -18.86 3.04
CA LYS A 59 9.17 -18.22 2.54
C LYS A 59 8.90 -16.92 1.83
N ASN A 60 7.92 -16.89 0.92
CA ASN A 60 7.53 -15.68 0.19
C ASN A 60 6.94 -14.61 1.11
N PHE A 61 6.16 -15.02 2.12
CA PHE A 61 5.61 -14.12 3.12
C PHE A 61 6.72 -13.47 3.95
N ILE A 62 7.66 -14.27 4.48
CA ILE A 62 8.78 -13.75 5.27
C ILE A 62 9.64 -12.81 4.46
N LEU A 63 10.03 -13.18 3.23
CA LEU A 63 10.83 -12.33 2.35
C LEU A 63 10.12 -11.02 2.02
N SER A 64 8.85 -11.10 1.70
CA SER A 64 8.05 -9.94 1.29
C SER A 64 7.81 -9.00 2.47
N TYR A 65 7.22 -9.49 3.54
CA TYR A 65 6.76 -8.66 4.66
C TYR A 65 7.84 -8.37 5.70
N ALA A 66 8.70 -9.34 6.00
CA ALA A 66 9.72 -9.16 7.04
C ALA A 66 10.97 -8.43 6.57
N VAL A 67 11.25 -8.49 5.28
CA VAL A 67 12.53 -7.97 4.76
C VAL A 67 12.32 -6.84 3.79
N PHE A 68 11.60 -7.09 2.69
CA PHE A 68 11.50 -6.14 1.59
C PHE A 68 10.82 -4.83 1.98
N TRP A 69 9.63 -4.89 2.55
CA TRP A 69 8.88 -3.67 2.91
C TRP A 69 9.61 -2.84 3.96
N ASN A 70 10.35 -3.51 4.87
CA ASN A 70 11.14 -2.85 5.90
C ASN A 70 12.30 -2.06 5.30
N VAL A 71 13.09 -2.71 4.45
CA VAL A 71 14.23 -2.08 3.78
C VAL A 71 13.75 -0.93 2.89
N TYR A 72 12.61 -1.13 2.23
CA TYR A 72 12.05 -0.10 1.37
C TYR A 72 11.56 1.12 2.15
N GLN A 73 10.78 0.92 3.24
CA GLN A 73 10.38 2.02 4.12
C GLN A 73 11.58 2.82 4.62
N LEU A 74 12.62 2.14 5.06
CA LEU A 74 13.82 2.83 5.55
C LEU A 74 14.56 3.61 4.47
N SER A 75 14.58 3.07 3.25
CA SER A 75 15.15 3.76 2.09
C SER A 75 14.33 5.00 1.72
N LEU A 76 13.00 4.91 1.83
CA LEU A 76 12.10 6.04 1.64
C LEU A 76 12.33 7.12 2.70
N LEU A 77 12.39 6.75 3.98
CA LEU A 77 12.58 7.69 5.09
C LEU A 77 13.88 8.49 4.96
N LYS A 78 14.97 7.85 4.49
CA LYS A 78 16.24 8.55 4.20
C LYS A 78 16.10 9.65 3.16
N LYS A 79 15.15 9.51 2.24
CA LYS A 79 14.91 10.44 1.14
C LYS A 79 13.73 11.38 1.38
N ASN A 80 13.22 11.45 2.60
CA ASN A 80 12.04 12.22 3.00
C ASN A 80 10.75 11.77 2.29
N PHE A 81 10.64 10.48 2.00
CA PHE A 81 9.41 9.80 1.60
C PHE A 81 8.97 8.82 2.68
N SER A 82 7.71 8.43 2.66
CA SER A 82 7.18 7.41 3.56
C SER A 82 6.02 6.66 2.92
N PHE A 83 5.82 5.42 3.36
CA PHE A 83 4.52 4.77 3.17
C PHE A 83 3.49 5.38 4.11
N ILE A 84 2.28 5.49 3.63
CA ILE A 84 1.06 5.71 4.42
C ILE A 84 0.09 4.56 4.10
N HIS A 85 -0.56 3.99 5.14
CA HIS A 85 -1.56 2.95 4.92
C HIS A 85 -2.81 3.54 4.27
N GLY A 86 -2.88 3.44 2.95
CA GLY A 86 -3.92 4.05 2.16
C GLY A 86 -3.80 3.77 0.67
N SER A 87 -4.82 4.22 -0.05
CA SER A 87 -4.89 4.15 -1.52
C SER A 87 -4.85 5.55 -2.09
N SER A 88 -4.06 5.79 -3.12
CA SER A 88 -3.95 7.10 -3.76
C SER A 88 -4.31 7.07 -5.23
N PHE A 89 -4.93 8.16 -5.66
CA PHE A 89 -5.50 8.34 -6.99
C PHE A 89 -5.17 9.74 -7.50
N GLN A 90 -5.16 9.89 -8.82
CA GLN A 90 -4.86 11.14 -9.50
C GLN A 90 -6.01 11.51 -10.43
N LYS A 91 -6.39 12.77 -10.44
CA LYS A 91 -7.18 13.38 -11.52
C LYS A 91 -6.49 14.66 -11.99
N LYS A 92 -6.04 14.68 -13.23
CA LYS A 92 -5.16 15.74 -13.76
C LYS A 92 -3.92 15.89 -12.87
N GLN A 93 -3.73 17.05 -12.24
CA GLN A 93 -2.63 17.31 -11.30
C GLN A 93 -3.02 17.09 -9.82
N ASN A 94 -4.31 16.86 -9.55
CA ASN A 94 -4.83 16.74 -8.20
C ASN A 94 -4.79 15.29 -7.72
N GLY A 95 -4.35 15.09 -6.49
CA GLY A 95 -4.28 13.81 -5.82
C GLY A 95 -5.31 13.63 -4.73
N PHE A 96 -5.87 12.43 -4.68
CA PHE A 96 -6.75 11.98 -3.60
C PHE A 96 -6.07 10.86 -2.82
N LEU A 97 -6.18 10.90 -1.50
CA LEU A 97 -5.68 9.84 -0.63
C LEU A 97 -6.82 9.33 0.26
N LEU A 98 -7.09 8.05 0.19
CA LEU A 98 -7.98 7.33 1.10
C LEU A 98 -7.15 6.60 2.14
N THR A 99 -7.30 6.93 3.42
CA THR A 99 -6.64 6.24 4.53
C THR A 99 -7.67 5.79 5.56
N GLY A 100 -7.25 5.05 6.58
CA GLY A 100 -8.13 4.51 7.62
C GLY A 100 -7.67 3.12 8.06
N THR A 101 -8.33 2.56 9.06
CA THR A 101 -8.03 1.23 9.58
C THR A 101 -8.36 0.11 8.58
N GLY A 102 -7.87 -1.10 8.84
CA GLY A 102 -8.26 -2.29 8.09
C GLY A 102 -9.79 -2.45 8.05
N GLY A 103 -10.34 -2.82 6.90
CA GLY A 103 -11.79 -3.00 6.72
C GLY A 103 -12.61 -1.71 6.53
N SER A 104 -11.98 -0.51 6.48
CA SER A 104 -12.71 0.75 6.23
C SER A 104 -13.28 0.89 4.81
N GLY A 105 -12.88 0.01 3.87
CA GLY A 105 -13.39 0.01 2.50
C GLY A 105 -12.52 0.77 1.48
N LYS A 106 -11.27 1.12 1.83
CA LYS A 106 -10.35 1.85 0.94
C LYS A 106 -10.25 1.23 -0.45
N THR A 107 -10.01 -0.07 -0.51
CA THR A 107 -9.86 -0.80 -1.78
C THR A 107 -11.13 -0.74 -2.62
N SER A 108 -12.28 -1.07 -2.03
CA SER A 108 -13.57 -1.09 -2.74
C SER A 108 -13.96 0.30 -3.25
N ILE A 109 -13.81 1.34 -2.40
CA ILE A 109 -14.07 2.73 -2.76
C ILE A 109 -13.10 3.18 -3.85
N GLY A 110 -11.82 2.81 -3.73
CA GLY A 110 -10.80 3.11 -4.72
C GLY A 110 -11.08 2.48 -6.09
N MET A 111 -11.53 1.21 -6.11
CA MET A 111 -11.94 0.55 -7.36
C MET A 111 -13.15 1.23 -7.98
N GLU A 112 -14.10 1.69 -7.18
CA GLU A 112 -15.27 2.43 -7.67
C GLU A 112 -14.88 3.82 -8.21
N LEU A 113 -13.95 4.52 -7.57
CA LEU A 113 -13.38 5.77 -8.06
C LEU A 113 -12.70 5.62 -9.42
N LEU A 114 -12.00 4.52 -9.65
CA LEU A 114 -11.32 4.26 -10.92
C LEU A 114 -12.27 4.06 -12.11
N LYS A 115 -13.57 3.82 -11.87
CA LYS A 115 -14.58 3.80 -12.93
C LYS A 115 -14.88 5.21 -13.45
N GLN A 116 -14.61 6.24 -12.66
CA GLN A 116 -14.86 7.62 -13.06
C GLN A 116 -13.85 8.07 -14.14
N LYS A 117 -14.34 8.91 -15.07
CA LYS A 117 -13.53 9.40 -16.19
C LYS A 117 -12.35 10.26 -15.71
N GLY A 118 -11.16 9.95 -16.20
CA GLY A 118 -9.96 10.75 -15.93
C GLY A 118 -9.31 10.47 -14.57
N ILE A 119 -9.87 9.60 -13.73
CA ILE A 119 -9.20 9.15 -12.51
C ILE A 119 -8.18 8.07 -12.86
N LYS A 120 -6.96 8.22 -12.34
CA LYS A 120 -5.84 7.30 -12.52
C LYS A 120 -5.44 6.69 -11.19
N TYR A 121 -4.99 5.45 -11.25
CA TYR A 121 -4.43 4.70 -10.14
C TYR A 121 -3.00 5.16 -9.85
N LEU A 122 -2.66 5.34 -8.58
CA LEU A 122 -1.29 5.51 -8.10
C LEU A 122 -0.86 4.40 -7.16
N SER A 123 -1.70 4.05 -6.19
CA SER A 123 -1.34 3.01 -5.21
C SER A 123 -2.56 2.44 -4.50
N GLU A 124 -2.38 1.26 -3.94
CA GLU A 124 -3.31 0.61 -3.02
C GLU A 124 -2.53 0.06 -1.82
N ASP A 125 -3.16 0.07 -0.63
CA ASP A 125 -2.65 -0.46 0.65
C ASP A 125 -1.45 0.32 1.24
N PHE A 126 -0.39 0.58 0.47
CA PHE A 126 0.73 1.43 0.85
C PHE A 126 0.95 2.54 -0.18
N ALA A 127 0.38 3.70 0.05
CA ALA A 127 0.70 4.87 -0.75
C ALA A 127 2.08 5.42 -0.38
N ILE A 128 2.84 5.86 -1.38
CA ILE A 128 4.10 6.57 -1.18
C ILE A 128 3.82 8.05 -1.20
N ILE A 129 4.15 8.74 -0.12
CA ILE A 129 4.05 10.20 -0.02
C ILE A 129 5.41 10.82 0.25
N GLY A 130 5.65 11.98 -0.33
CA GLY A 130 6.89 12.73 -0.15
C GLY A 130 6.68 14.02 0.65
N SER A 131 7.72 14.47 1.34
CA SER A 131 7.71 15.78 2.03
C SER A 131 7.60 16.98 1.07
N ASP A 132 7.61 16.73 -0.24
CA ASP A 132 7.35 17.68 -1.31
C ASP A 132 5.86 17.90 -1.62
N GLY A 133 4.98 17.21 -0.89
CA GLY A 133 3.52 17.33 -1.04
C GLY A 133 2.92 16.42 -2.10
N ASN A 134 3.69 15.47 -2.65
CA ASN A 134 3.21 14.59 -3.70
C ASN A 134 2.96 13.17 -3.20
N SER A 135 2.00 12.49 -3.85
CA SER A 135 1.87 11.03 -3.84
C SER A 135 2.45 10.45 -5.12
N TYR A 136 2.99 9.26 -5.02
CA TYR A 136 3.75 8.60 -6.09
C TYR A 136 3.21 7.22 -6.39
N TYR A 137 3.37 6.80 -7.66
CA TYR A 137 3.00 5.46 -8.07
C TYR A 137 3.74 4.39 -7.28
N ASN A 138 2.97 3.46 -6.72
CA ASN A 138 3.50 2.25 -6.08
C ASN A 138 2.98 1.02 -6.85
N PRO A 139 3.85 0.26 -7.54
CA PRO A 139 3.45 -0.92 -8.32
C PRO A 139 3.15 -2.15 -7.47
N LYS A 140 2.95 -1.98 -6.15
CA LYS A 140 2.52 -3.06 -5.27
C LYS A 140 1.26 -3.72 -5.80
N SER A 141 1.22 -5.06 -5.79
CA SER A 141 0.04 -5.81 -6.20
C SER A 141 -1.18 -5.43 -5.36
N ILE A 142 -2.28 -5.20 -6.03
CA ILE A 142 -3.58 -4.91 -5.44
C ILE A 142 -4.12 -6.19 -4.82
N SER A 143 -4.59 -6.07 -3.59
CA SER A 143 -5.22 -7.14 -2.83
C SER A 143 -6.74 -7.04 -2.99
N LEU A 144 -7.34 -7.93 -3.77
CA LEU A 144 -8.78 -8.00 -3.94
C LEU A 144 -9.35 -9.16 -3.11
N TYR A 145 -10.30 -8.85 -2.27
CA TYR A 145 -11.04 -9.82 -1.48
C TYR A 145 -12.33 -10.21 -2.19
N ARG A 146 -12.87 -11.39 -1.89
CA ARG A 146 -14.14 -11.85 -2.45
C ARG A 146 -15.28 -10.88 -2.19
N THR A 147 -15.30 -10.24 -1.03
CA THR A 147 -16.30 -9.22 -0.67
C THR A 147 -16.23 -7.96 -1.52
N ASP A 148 -15.07 -7.67 -2.12
CA ASP A 148 -14.88 -6.53 -3.03
C ASP A 148 -15.34 -6.87 -4.45
N MET A 149 -15.62 -8.14 -4.70
CA MET A 149 -15.95 -8.69 -6.00
C MET A 149 -17.46 -8.92 -6.11
N ASN A 150 -18.20 -7.89 -6.44
CA ASN A 150 -19.61 -8.05 -6.78
C ASN A 150 -19.74 -8.60 -8.20
N GLU A 151 -20.63 -9.60 -8.38
CA GLU A 151 -20.95 -10.14 -9.70
C GLU A 151 -21.43 -9.01 -10.61
N GLY A 152 -20.80 -8.88 -11.77
CA GLY A 152 -21.09 -7.83 -12.76
C GLY A 152 -20.23 -6.58 -12.71
N ASP A 153 -19.28 -6.47 -11.75
CA ASP A 153 -18.33 -5.36 -11.74
C ASP A 153 -17.23 -5.56 -12.81
N SER A 154 -17.06 -4.57 -13.71
CA SER A 154 -16.09 -4.65 -14.80
C SER A 154 -14.65 -4.85 -14.34
N ILE A 155 -14.23 -4.21 -13.25
CA ILE A 155 -12.88 -4.34 -12.71
C ILE A 155 -12.66 -5.73 -12.11
N THR A 156 -13.66 -6.26 -11.44
CA THR A 156 -13.63 -7.63 -10.89
C THR A 156 -13.54 -8.68 -11.98
N SER A 157 -14.40 -8.57 -13.00
CA SER A 157 -14.38 -9.48 -14.14
C SER A 157 -13.04 -9.42 -14.84
N GLN A 158 -12.51 -8.23 -15.09
CA GLN A 158 -11.18 -8.02 -15.66
C GLN A 158 -10.08 -8.63 -14.76
N ALA A 159 -10.17 -8.44 -13.45
CA ALA A 159 -9.24 -9.04 -12.50
C ALA A 159 -9.22 -10.57 -12.59
N ILE A 160 -10.39 -11.20 -12.68
CA ILE A 160 -10.51 -12.65 -12.84
C ILE A 160 -9.96 -13.10 -14.19
N GLU A 161 -10.22 -12.35 -15.25
CA GLU A 161 -9.72 -12.66 -16.60
C GLU A 161 -8.20 -12.63 -16.70
N THR A 162 -7.54 -11.77 -15.93
CA THR A 162 -6.07 -11.70 -15.90
C THR A 162 -5.41 -12.83 -15.10
N LEU A 163 -6.18 -13.62 -14.33
CA LEU A 163 -5.65 -14.76 -13.60
C LEU A 163 -5.23 -15.90 -14.57
N SER A 164 -4.16 -16.61 -14.21
CA SER A 164 -3.81 -17.85 -14.91
C SER A 164 -4.94 -18.88 -14.82
N PRO A 165 -5.04 -19.83 -15.78
CA PRO A 165 -6.04 -20.88 -15.75
C PRO A 165 -6.05 -21.68 -14.43
N GLU A 166 -4.87 -21.90 -13.84
CA GLU A 166 -4.71 -22.58 -12.55
C GLU A 166 -5.31 -21.75 -11.40
N LEU A 167 -5.03 -20.45 -11.37
CA LEU A 167 -5.58 -19.54 -10.36
C LEU A 167 -7.09 -19.35 -10.54
N LYS A 168 -7.60 -19.32 -11.79
CA LYS A 168 -9.05 -19.29 -12.06
C LYS A 168 -9.76 -20.54 -11.53
N ARG A 169 -9.18 -21.72 -11.75
CA ARG A 169 -9.73 -22.99 -11.22
C ARG A 169 -9.71 -22.99 -9.69
N LYS A 170 -8.58 -22.61 -9.11
CA LYS A 170 -8.43 -22.49 -7.66
C LYS A 170 -9.42 -21.49 -7.07
N TRP A 171 -9.58 -20.32 -7.70
CA TRP A 171 -10.56 -19.32 -7.32
C TRP A 171 -11.98 -19.88 -7.32
N LYS A 172 -12.42 -20.48 -8.44
CA LYS A 172 -13.73 -21.12 -8.54
C LYS A 172 -13.96 -22.20 -7.46
N LEU A 173 -12.97 -23.08 -7.26
CA LEU A 173 -13.05 -24.14 -6.25
C LEU A 173 -13.18 -23.56 -4.84
N LEU A 174 -12.35 -22.60 -4.50
CA LEU A 174 -12.34 -22.00 -3.17
C LEU A 174 -13.59 -21.16 -2.92
N THR A 175 -14.15 -20.50 -3.92
CA THR A 175 -15.41 -19.76 -3.80
C THR A 175 -16.62 -20.67 -3.65
N SER A 176 -16.55 -21.91 -4.12
CA SER A 176 -17.63 -22.89 -3.95
C SER A 176 -17.60 -23.61 -2.59
N ILE A 177 -16.42 -23.72 -1.96
CA ILE A 177 -16.24 -24.55 -0.75
C ILE A 177 -16.15 -23.69 0.52
N SER A 178 -15.67 -22.46 0.44
CA SER A 178 -15.39 -21.62 1.60
C SER A 178 -16.17 -20.31 1.59
N SER A 179 -16.82 -20.03 2.71
CA SER A 179 -17.39 -18.70 3.00
C SER A 179 -16.33 -17.67 3.38
N GLN A 180 -15.06 -18.09 3.53
CA GLN A 180 -13.98 -17.17 3.91
C GLN A 180 -13.64 -16.21 2.79
N ASN A 181 -13.25 -15.00 3.20
CA ASN A 181 -12.86 -13.94 2.31
C ASN A 181 -11.51 -14.29 1.65
N GLN A 182 -11.56 -14.60 0.37
CA GLN A 182 -10.38 -15.04 -0.39
C GLN A 182 -9.65 -13.86 -0.97
N LEU A 183 -8.32 -13.89 -0.90
CA LEU A 183 -7.43 -12.86 -1.40
C LEU A 183 -6.82 -13.25 -2.75
N VAL A 184 -7.00 -12.38 -3.74
CA VAL A 184 -6.26 -12.42 -5.01
C VAL A 184 -5.36 -11.20 -5.08
N LYS A 185 -4.09 -11.42 -5.44
CA LYS A 185 -3.11 -10.33 -5.66
C LYS A 185 -2.83 -10.18 -7.14
N ILE A 186 -3.06 -8.99 -7.67
CA ILE A 186 -2.92 -8.68 -9.10
C ILE A 186 -2.04 -7.45 -9.26
N SER A 187 -1.08 -7.52 -10.19
CA SER A 187 -0.28 -6.35 -10.54
C SER A 187 -1.15 -5.26 -11.15
N PRO A 188 -0.98 -3.98 -10.78
CA PRO A 188 -1.71 -2.88 -11.41
C PRO A 188 -1.54 -2.83 -12.94
N SER A 189 -0.36 -3.17 -13.45
CA SER A 189 -0.09 -3.21 -14.89
C SER A 189 -0.82 -4.31 -15.66
N LYS A 190 -1.34 -5.33 -14.94
CA LYS A 190 -2.21 -6.36 -15.53
C LYS A 190 -3.69 -6.01 -15.43
N LEU A 191 -4.05 -5.16 -14.48
CA LEU A 191 -5.43 -4.79 -14.19
C LEU A 191 -5.85 -3.53 -14.93
N PHE A 192 -4.92 -2.62 -15.15
CA PHE A 192 -5.18 -1.31 -15.74
C PHE A 192 -4.32 -1.07 -16.96
N ASP A 193 -4.89 -0.47 -18.00
CA ASP A 193 -4.14 0.07 -19.11
C ASP A 193 -3.17 1.15 -18.65
N LYS A 194 -2.08 1.33 -19.38
CA LYS A 194 -1.02 2.30 -19.05
C LYS A 194 -1.56 3.71 -18.82
N GLU A 195 -2.59 4.11 -19.54
CA GLU A 195 -3.24 5.42 -19.43
C GLU A 195 -4.00 5.60 -18.11
N LYS A 196 -4.47 4.51 -17.51
CA LYS A 196 -5.13 4.49 -16.19
C LYS A 196 -4.15 4.52 -15.03
N ILE A 197 -2.85 4.39 -15.28
CA ILE A 197 -1.81 4.43 -14.26
C ILE A 197 -1.17 5.82 -14.28
N GLY A 198 -1.18 6.52 -13.15
CA GLY A 198 -0.47 7.77 -12.95
C GLY A 198 0.96 7.55 -12.50
N SER A 199 1.79 8.57 -12.55
CA SER A 199 3.18 8.54 -12.05
C SER A 199 3.29 9.21 -10.68
N SER A 200 2.74 10.40 -10.55
CA SER A 200 2.70 11.19 -9.32
C SER A 200 1.69 12.33 -9.44
N CYS A 201 1.23 12.83 -8.30
CA CYS A 201 0.37 14.01 -8.23
C CYS A 201 0.53 14.73 -6.90
N LYS A 202 0.19 16.01 -6.88
CA LYS A 202 0.12 16.79 -5.65
C LYS A 202 -1.08 16.35 -4.82
N LEU A 203 -0.88 16.11 -3.54
CA LEU A 203 -1.96 15.78 -2.61
C LEU A 203 -2.83 17.02 -2.37
N ASN A 204 -4.13 16.90 -2.63
CA ASN A 204 -5.08 17.99 -2.49
C ASN A 204 -6.20 17.67 -1.50
N LYS A 205 -6.81 16.49 -1.62
CA LYS A 205 -7.94 16.07 -0.77
C LYS A 205 -7.67 14.71 -0.16
N LEU A 206 -7.77 14.64 1.14
CA LEU A 206 -7.38 13.48 1.93
C LEU A 206 -8.55 13.03 2.78
N PHE A 207 -8.87 11.74 2.74
CA PHE A 207 -10.04 11.17 3.40
C PHE A 207 -9.60 10.09 4.38
N TYR A 208 -9.88 10.30 5.67
CA TYR A 208 -9.79 9.26 6.68
C TYR A 208 -11.14 8.55 6.78
N LEU A 209 -11.20 7.31 6.35
CA LEU A 209 -12.43 6.52 6.30
C LEU A 209 -12.63 5.75 7.61
N THR A 210 -13.81 5.86 8.19
CA THR A 210 -14.22 5.07 9.35
C THR A 210 -15.58 4.44 9.13
N ARG A 211 -15.71 3.13 9.44
CA ARG A 211 -16.99 2.42 9.41
C ARG A 211 -17.53 2.28 10.81
N GLU A 212 -18.73 2.78 11.03
CA GLU A 212 -19.34 2.84 12.35
C GLU A 212 -20.86 2.63 12.34
N ASN A 213 -21.48 2.64 13.51
CA ASN A 213 -22.93 2.50 13.65
C ASN A 213 -23.60 3.88 13.43
N CYS A 214 -23.60 4.36 12.20
CA CYS A 214 -24.35 5.53 11.76
C CYS A 214 -25.39 5.11 10.71
N THR A 215 -26.39 5.95 10.49
CA THR A 215 -27.48 5.67 9.55
C THR A 215 -27.19 6.18 8.14
N THR A 216 -26.41 7.24 8.03
CA THR A 216 -26.08 7.90 6.76
C THR A 216 -24.59 8.22 6.69
N THR A 217 -24.04 8.25 5.47
CA THR A 217 -22.68 8.71 5.24
C THR A 217 -22.60 10.23 5.51
N SER A 218 -21.60 10.65 6.28
CA SER A 218 -21.34 12.05 6.58
C SER A 218 -19.83 12.32 6.59
N PHE A 219 -19.46 13.59 6.56
CA PHE A 219 -18.06 13.98 6.69
C PHE A 219 -17.90 15.21 7.60
N ASN A 220 -16.72 15.32 8.19
CA ASN A 220 -16.27 16.52 8.88
C ASN A 220 -14.86 16.88 8.38
N GLU A 221 -14.54 18.16 8.42
CA GLU A 221 -13.18 18.62 8.19
C GLU A 221 -12.28 18.22 9.36
N LEU A 222 -11.05 17.89 9.05
CA LEU A 222 -9.99 17.64 10.02
C LEU A 222 -8.87 18.67 9.84
N THR A 223 -8.26 19.05 10.93
CA THR A 223 -6.97 19.74 10.86
C THR A 223 -5.91 18.77 10.29
N SER A 224 -4.86 19.32 9.68
CA SER A 224 -3.74 18.49 9.18
C SER A 224 -3.12 17.66 10.30
N ASP A 225 -3.02 18.20 11.50
CA ASP A 225 -2.44 17.48 12.65
C ASP A 225 -3.31 16.29 13.09
N GLU A 226 -4.63 16.44 13.16
CA GLU A 226 -5.55 15.35 13.46
C GLU A 226 -5.51 14.26 12.41
N PHE A 227 -5.46 14.64 11.13
CA PHE A 227 -5.34 13.69 10.03
C PHE A 227 -4.03 12.91 10.12
N VAL A 228 -2.90 13.58 10.40
CA VAL A 228 -1.59 12.94 10.58
C VAL A 228 -1.63 11.94 11.73
N GLU A 229 -2.13 12.33 12.90
CA GLU A 229 -2.19 11.44 14.06
C GLU A 229 -3.00 10.17 13.76
N ARG A 230 -4.18 10.32 13.19
CA ARG A 230 -5.02 9.17 12.80
C ARG A 230 -4.33 8.27 11.77
N SER A 231 -3.71 8.87 10.76
CA SER A 231 -3.05 8.14 9.68
C SER A 231 -1.78 7.42 10.14
N ILE A 232 -1.01 8.00 11.07
CA ILE A 232 0.13 7.36 11.71
C ILE A 232 -0.32 6.15 12.50
N GLN A 233 -1.35 6.27 13.34
CA GLN A 233 -1.87 5.15 14.12
C GLN A 233 -2.34 4.00 13.21
N ALA A 234 -3.11 4.31 12.17
CA ALA A 234 -3.53 3.31 11.19
C ALA A 234 -2.33 2.63 10.52
N SER A 235 -1.31 3.40 10.12
CA SER A 235 -0.10 2.87 9.49
C SER A 235 0.73 2.00 10.43
N LEU A 236 0.87 2.39 11.71
CA LEU A 236 1.64 1.63 12.70
C LEU A 236 0.97 0.29 13.03
N VAL A 237 -0.37 0.23 13.05
CA VAL A 237 -1.12 -1.02 13.25
C VAL A 237 -0.84 -1.99 12.11
N GLU A 238 -0.93 -1.54 10.86
CA GLU A 238 -0.67 -2.37 9.69
C GLU A 238 0.82 -2.73 9.53
N MET A 239 1.71 -1.85 10.01
CA MET A 239 3.16 -2.05 9.99
C MET A 239 3.70 -2.70 11.28
N LYS A 240 2.85 -3.26 12.15
CA LYS A 240 3.29 -3.86 13.43
C LYS A 240 4.40 -4.88 13.26
N PHE A 241 4.31 -5.73 12.25
CA PHE A 241 5.35 -6.71 11.95
C PHE A 241 6.65 -6.05 11.48
N LEU A 242 6.56 -4.96 10.70
CA LEU A 242 7.68 -4.12 10.31
C LEU A 242 8.43 -3.61 11.55
N ASN A 243 7.71 -3.04 12.49
CA ASN A 243 8.27 -2.46 13.70
C ASN A 243 9.00 -3.50 14.55
N GLU A 244 8.45 -4.72 14.67
CA GLU A 244 9.10 -5.81 15.42
C GLU A 244 10.42 -6.28 14.78
N VAL A 245 10.46 -6.35 13.45
CA VAL A 245 11.69 -6.69 12.72
C VAL A 245 12.74 -5.58 12.87
N LEU A 246 12.32 -4.32 12.77
CA LEU A 246 13.19 -3.18 12.96
C LEU A 246 13.77 -3.14 14.37
N LYS A 247 12.97 -3.39 15.41
CA LYS A 247 13.44 -3.51 16.80
C LYS A 247 14.57 -4.54 16.92
N ARG A 248 14.38 -5.72 16.32
CA ARG A 248 15.40 -6.78 16.35
C ARG A 248 16.67 -6.40 15.60
N ILE A 249 16.56 -5.74 14.44
CA ILE A 249 17.71 -5.27 13.68
C ILE A 249 18.48 -4.20 14.47
N THR A 250 17.79 -3.23 15.05
CA THR A 250 18.42 -2.14 15.82
C THR A 250 19.07 -2.66 17.11
N ALA A 251 18.45 -3.63 17.78
CA ALA A 251 19.02 -4.26 18.98
C ALA A 251 20.30 -5.04 18.69
N ASN A 252 20.40 -5.69 17.52
CA ASN A 252 21.55 -6.52 17.16
C ASN A 252 22.65 -5.76 16.38
N SER A 253 22.37 -4.56 15.89
CA SER A 253 23.31 -3.77 15.07
C SER A 253 23.18 -2.26 15.31
N PRO A 254 23.36 -1.80 16.56
CA PRO A 254 23.06 -0.42 16.95
C PRO A 254 23.96 0.63 16.25
N LEU A 255 25.17 0.25 15.84
CA LEU A 255 26.16 1.16 15.25
C LEU A 255 25.99 1.36 13.74
N THR A 256 25.22 0.51 13.06
CA THR A 256 25.12 0.53 11.60
C THR A 256 23.79 1.09 11.10
N TYR A 257 22.87 1.39 12.00
CA TYR A 257 21.51 1.76 11.68
C TYR A 257 21.23 3.23 12.06
N PRO A 258 20.73 4.07 11.14
CA PRO A 258 20.52 5.49 11.42
C PRO A 258 19.33 5.78 12.35
N TYR A 259 18.46 4.78 12.60
CA TYR A 259 17.32 4.92 13.49
C TYR A 259 17.48 3.98 14.68
N LYS A 260 17.71 4.56 15.86
CA LYS A 260 18.01 3.80 17.09
C LYS A 260 16.79 3.25 17.81
N SER A 261 15.58 3.68 17.42
CA SER A 261 14.33 3.27 18.05
C SER A 261 13.14 3.38 17.11
N ASP A 262 12.04 2.66 17.42
CA ASP A 262 10.75 2.78 16.72
C ASP A 262 10.19 4.20 16.80
N PHE A 263 10.46 4.88 17.91
CA PHE A 263 10.06 6.27 18.14
C PHE A 263 10.65 7.19 17.08
N GLN A 264 11.95 7.05 16.77
CA GLN A 264 12.60 7.85 15.72
C GLN A 264 12.03 7.59 14.33
N ILE A 265 11.62 6.35 14.04
CA ILE A 265 10.97 6.00 12.78
C ILE A 265 9.59 6.64 12.70
N SER A 266 8.80 6.49 13.76
CA SER A 266 7.47 7.07 13.86
C SER A 266 7.51 8.60 13.75
N ASP A 267 8.44 9.26 14.46
CA ASP A 267 8.63 10.71 14.37
C ASP A 267 9.05 11.16 12.98
N LYS A 268 9.96 10.42 12.34
CA LYS A 268 10.37 10.73 10.98
C LYS A 268 9.20 10.57 10.01
N MET A 269 8.39 9.53 10.14
CA MET A 269 7.16 9.35 9.36
C MET A 269 6.20 10.51 9.60
N LYS A 270 5.94 10.86 10.86
CA LYS A 270 5.06 11.96 11.25
C LYS A 270 5.50 13.29 10.63
N ASN A 271 6.79 13.61 10.69
CA ASN A 271 7.35 14.81 10.08
C ASN A 271 7.19 14.83 8.56
N ILE A 272 7.35 13.69 7.89
CA ILE A 272 7.11 13.58 6.44
C ILE A 272 5.63 13.78 6.14
N TYR A 273 4.72 13.15 6.90
CA TYR A 273 3.28 13.29 6.71
C TYR A 273 2.84 14.76 6.87
N LYS A 274 3.28 15.43 7.96
CA LYS A 274 2.95 16.85 8.18
C LYS A 274 3.36 17.72 6.99
N LYS A 275 4.56 17.53 6.45
CA LYS A 275 5.03 18.27 5.28
C LYS A 275 4.25 17.89 4.02
N ALA A 276 3.99 16.60 3.82
CA ALA A 276 3.28 16.10 2.64
C ALA A 276 1.87 16.68 2.50
N ILE A 277 1.18 16.89 3.62
CA ILE A 277 -0.23 17.27 3.63
C ILE A 277 -0.50 18.73 4.04
N SER A 278 0.54 19.52 4.26
CA SER A 278 0.42 20.90 4.81
C SER A 278 -0.51 21.82 4.02
N ASN A 279 -0.69 21.56 2.72
CA ASN A 279 -1.52 22.35 1.80
C ASN A 279 -2.73 21.54 1.28
N SER A 280 -3.15 20.53 2.00
CA SER A 280 -4.24 19.64 1.58
C SER A 280 -5.46 19.82 2.46
N ASN A 281 -6.65 19.65 1.90
CA ASN A 281 -7.88 19.59 2.65
C ASN A 281 -8.06 18.17 3.21
N CYS A 282 -8.24 18.06 4.51
CA CYS A 282 -8.36 16.80 5.22
C CYS A 282 -9.78 16.60 5.73
N TYR A 283 -10.32 15.40 5.55
CA TYR A 283 -11.68 15.05 5.95
C TYR A 283 -11.70 13.70 6.67
N ILE A 284 -12.59 13.56 7.64
CA ILE A 284 -13.03 12.26 8.14
C ILE A 284 -14.38 11.94 7.52
N VAL A 285 -14.52 10.72 6.99
CA VAL A 285 -15.77 10.24 6.39
C VAL A 285 -16.32 9.12 7.26
N HIS A 286 -17.47 9.34 7.83
CA HIS A 286 -18.23 8.39 8.64
C HIS A 286 -19.14 7.57 7.74
N ILE A 287 -18.93 6.27 7.70
CA ILE A 287 -19.57 5.36 6.73
C ILE A 287 -20.39 4.33 7.50
N PRO A 288 -21.68 4.15 7.19
CA PRO A 288 -22.47 3.05 7.73
C PRO A 288 -21.82 1.70 7.43
N LYS A 289 -21.89 0.74 8.37
CA LYS A 289 -21.24 -0.58 8.22
C LYS A 289 -21.63 -1.32 6.94
N LYS A 290 -22.87 -1.15 6.47
CA LYS A 290 -23.41 -1.86 5.29
C LYS A 290 -23.42 -1.01 4.03
N GLU A 291 -22.84 0.21 4.06
CA GLU A 291 -22.85 1.11 2.92
C GLU A 291 -21.98 0.60 1.77
N THR A 292 -22.46 0.75 0.56
CA THR A 292 -21.74 0.30 -0.65
C THR A 292 -20.69 1.31 -1.10
N ALA A 293 -19.63 0.82 -1.73
CA ALA A 293 -18.60 1.69 -2.28
C ALA A 293 -19.16 2.68 -3.31
N LYS A 294 -20.11 2.25 -4.12
CA LYS A 294 -20.79 3.10 -5.13
C LYS A 294 -21.52 4.28 -4.49
N ASN A 295 -22.30 4.03 -3.44
CA ASN A 295 -23.03 5.09 -2.75
C ASN A 295 -22.08 6.08 -2.08
N ILE A 296 -20.98 5.57 -1.49
CA ILE A 296 -19.96 6.42 -0.88
C ILE A 296 -19.30 7.32 -1.94
N VAL A 297 -18.91 6.76 -3.09
CA VAL A 297 -18.32 7.55 -4.19
C VAL A 297 -19.30 8.60 -4.70
N ASN A 298 -20.57 8.24 -4.94
CA ASN A 298 -21.59 9.18 -5.34
C ASN A 298 -21.76 10.31 -4.31
N TYR A 299 -21.80 9.98 -3.03
CA TYR A 299 -21.87 10.96 -1.95
C TYR A 299 -20.68 11.94 -1.98
N LEU A 300 -19.45 11.44 -2.15
CA LEU A 300 -18.25 12.29 -2.21
C LEU A 300 -18.27 13.23 -3.44
N ILE A 301 -18.84 12.77 -4.55
CA ILE A 301 -19.01 13.58 -5.77
C ILE A 301 -20.09 14.65 -5.56
N GLU A 302 -21.26 14.26 -5.06
CA GLU A 302 -22.39 15.18 -4.80
C GLU A 302 -22.01 16.30 -3.82
N LYS A 303 -21.14 16.00 -2.86
CA LYS A 303 -20.60 16.97 -1.89
C LYS A 303 -19.43 17.79 -2.43
N ASN A 304 -19.08 17.66 -3.71
CA ASN A 304 -17.90 18.29 -4.34
C ASN A 304 -16.57 18.01 -3.63
N LEU A 305 -16.51 16.89 -2.90
CA LEU A 305 -15.29 16.44 -2.24
C LEU A 305 -14.32 15.78 -3.23
N ILE A 306 -14.85 15.19 -4.31
CA ILE A 306 -14.06 14.65 -5.42
C ILE A 306 -14.61 15.24 -6.71
N ASP A 307 -13.75 15.94 -7.45
CA ASP A 307 -14.10 16.48 -8.76
C ASP A 307 -14.05 15.33 -9.79
N VAL A 308 -15.13 15.05 -10.52
CA VAL A 308 -15.22 13.99 -11.55
C VAL A 308 -15.56 14.56 -12.91
#